data_b3e2d0bda10db16f8496d0ae6999ebb3
#
_entry.id   b3e2d0bda10db16f8496d0ae6999ebb3
#
_cell.length_a   1.000
_cell.length_b   1.000
_cell.length_c   1.000
_cell.angle_alpha   90.00
_cell.angle_beta   90.00
_cell.angle_gamma   90.00
#
_symmetry.space_group_name_H-M   'P 1'
#
loop_
_entity.id
_entity.type
_entity.pdbx_description
1 polymer ?
#
loop_
_entity_poly.entity_id
_entity_poly.type
_entity_poly.pdbx_seq_one_letter_code
_entity_poly.pdbx_strand_id
1 'polypeptide(L)'
;MPIVCRLSIRTACLLAALTFPCAGTALAQKSKLPKPRQLDAGVTWHRDPATGELNPVAASDPGGAAGAIRVTTQMVPVTCSVHDAGGAAIRGLKRADFRVYDDGAEQSIAYFDVSVEPASIALVIDASPSVLRDSEEMKRAARALIAGLAPADQVAVVDFSAHTYEQLDFSIDHELINRAVARVDVRELLGDVGGSNIYQAVYLTSAKVFLGSREGRKAIILLTDGQDSGLGLTLDPASASPHPGAPDNRLTFDDVVRRLASADIQIFAVSTENRPKTMTPEWLALHRDKTLLAPAAREWNIPAYTLYLAELVRRSGGQIYFLREAESLGDVFRRIAQRIGVEYTLGY
;
A
#
# COMPACT_ATOMS: atom_id res chain seq x y z
N MET A 1 33.77 19.50 25.79
CA MET A 1 34.39 20.70 25.21
C MET A 1 33.86 20.84 23.80
N PRO A 2 33.08 21.83 23.48
CA PRO A 2 32.57 22.05 22.12
C PRO A 2 33.52 22.97 21.36
N ILE A 3 33.90 22.58 20.14
CA ILE A 3 34.70 23.39 19.23
C ILE A 3 33.76 24.33 18.49
N VAL A 4 33.92 25.63 18.75
CA VAL A 4 33.20 26.69 18.05
C VAL A 4 34.07 27.20 16.91
N CYS A 5 33.60 27.04 15.68
CA CYS A 5 34.24 27.65 14.50
C CYS A 5 33.47 28.91 14.12
N ARG A 6 34.10 30.08 14.31
CA ARG A 6 33.59 31.39 13.83
C ARG A 6 34.19 31.68 12.46
N LEU A 7 33.30 31.81 11.47
CA LEU A 7 33.68 32.35 10.16
C LEU A 7 33.22 33.80 10.04
N SER A 8 34.14 34.73 9.87
CA SER A 8 33.92 36.18 9.67
C SER A 8 33.82 36.44 8.16
N ILE A 9 32.68 36.91 7.69
CA ILE A 9 32.53 37.39 6.31
C ILE A 9 32.57 38.93 6.32
N ARG A 10 33.55 39.50 5.66
CA ARG A 10 33.67 40.93 5.39
C ARG A 10 32.79 41.32 4.22
N THR A 11 31.97 42.32 4.44
CA THR A 11 31.08 42.99 3.53
C THR A 11 31.84 43.71 2.40
N ALA A 12 31.44 43.48 1.15
CA ALA A 12 31.75 44.37 0.03
C ALA A 12 30.43 44.73 -0.65
N CYS A 13 29.96 45.94 -0.45
CA CYS A 13 28.84 46.54 -1.18
C CYS A 13 29.26 46.85 -2.61
N LEU A 14 28.57 46.31 -3.59
CA LEU A 14 28.51 46.86 -4.95
C LEU A 14 27.03 47.06 -5.31
N LEU A 15 26.59 48.34 -5.36
CA LEU A 15 25.30 48.70 -5.88
C LEU A 15 25.31 48.53 -7.42
N ALA A 16 24.56 47.56 -7.93
CA ALA A 16 24.14 47.55 -9.32
C ALA A 16 22.60 47.61 -9.34
N ALA A 17 22.09 48.76 -9.74
CA ALA A 17 20.67 48.96 -9.98
C ALA A 17 20.28 48.20 -11.25
N LEU A 18 19.69 47.02 -11.11
CA LEU A 18 19.01 46.30 -12.17
C LEU A 18 17.52 46.49 -12.00
N THR A 19 16.92 47.22 -12.93
CA THR A 19 15.47 47.32 -13.11
C THR A 19 14.93 45.96 -13.50
N PHE A 20 14.30 45.26 -12.53
CA PHE A 20 13.52 44.06 -12.82
C PHE A 20 12.19 44.48 -13.47
N PRO A 21 11.81 43.91 -14.63
CA PRO A 21 10.46 44.02 -15.11
C PRO A 21 9.56 43.26 -14.12
N CYS A 22 8.47 43.93 -13.72
CA CYS A 22 7.41 43.38 -12.89
C CYS A 22 6.89 42.08 -13.54
N ALA A 23 7.40 40.93 -13.08
CA ALA A 23 6.86 39.63 -13.46
C ALA A 23 5.44 39.58 -12.90
N GLY A 24 4.47 39.63 -13.80
CA GLY A 24 3.09 39.39 -13.46
C GLY A 24 2.95 38.13 -12.62
N THR A 25 2.24 38.24 -11.51
CA THR A 25 1.81 37.11 -10.71
C THR A 25 1.09 36.14 -11.62
N ALA A 26 1.79 35.09 -12.07
CA ALA A 26 1.17 33.94 -12.69
C ALA A 26 0.27 33.34 -11.59
N LEU A 27 -1.02 33.61 -11.68
CA LEU A 27 -2.04 32.91 -10.93
C LEU A 27 -1.80 31.42 -11.23
N ALA A 28 -1.26 30.69 -10.26
CA ALA A 28 -1.07 29.26 -10.37
C ALA A 28 -2.44 28.65 -10.71
N GLN A 29 -2.60 28.26 -11.97
CA GLN A 29 -3.82 27.66 -12.45
C GLN A 29 -3.96 26.32 -11.74
N LYS A 30 -4.89 26.24 -10.76
CA LYS A 30 -5.12 25.00 -10.01
C LYS A 30 -5.34 23.88 -11.00
N SER A 31 -4.44 22.88 -11.02
CA SER A 31 -4.53 21.76 -11.92
C SER A 31 -5.91 21.09 -11.77
N LYS A 32 -6.59 20.86 -12.89
CA LYS A 32 -7.92 20.27 -12.90
C LYS A 32 -7.80 18.79 -12.55
N LEU A 33 -8.60 18.34 -11.59
CA LEU A 33 -8.67 16.93 -11.24
C LEU A 33 -9.10 16.11 -12.47
N PRO A 34 -8.38 15.02 -12.86
CA PRO A 34 -8.76 14.17 -13.97
C PRO A 34 -10.11 13.48 -13.72
N LYS A 35 -10.74 12.96 -14.76
CA LYS A 35 -11.91 12.10 -14.62
C LYS A 35 -11.46 10.75 -14.02
N PRO A 36 -12.29 10.13 -13.15
CA PRO A 36 -12.00 8.79 -12.65
C PRO A 36 -11.88 7.78 -13.79
N ARG A 37 -10.91 6.86 -13.69
CA ARG A 37 -10.70 5.76 -14.64
C ARG A 37 -11.13 4.45 -13.98
N GLN A 38 -12.13 3.78 -14.55
CA GLN A 38 -12.53 2.46 -14.08
C GLN A 38 -11.46 1.42 -14.48
N LEU A 39 -10.88 0.74 -13.50
CA LEU A 39 -9.76 -0.19 -13.71
C LEU A 39 -10.20 -1.57 -14.18
N ASP A 40 -11.40 -2.01 -13.81
CA ASP A 40 -11.97 -3.31 -14.17
C ASP A 40 -12.86 -3.28 -15.43
N ALA A 41 -13.05 -2.11 -16.04
CA ALA A 41 -13.86 -1.99 -17.27
C ALA A 41 -13.26 -2.84 -18.41
N GLY A 42 -14.05 -3.80 -18.91
CA GLY A 42 -13.66 -4.69 -20.01
C GLY A 42 -12.47 -5.62 -19.70
N VAL A 43 -12.14 -5.80 -18.44
CA VAL A 43 -11.09 -6.74 -18.01
C VAL A 43 -11.63 -8.15 -18.05
N THR A 44 -10.92 -9.03 -18.76
CA THR A 44 -11.06 -10.47 -18.64
C THR A 44 -9.82 -11.04 -17.95
N TRP A 45 -10.01 -12.09 -17.18
CA TRP A 45 -8.93 -12.73 -16.47
C TRP A 45 -8.40 -13.93 -17.27
N HIS A 46 -7.11 -14.02 -17.45
CA HIS A 46 -6.46 -15.14 -18.09
C HIS A 46 -5.37 -15.72 -17.19
N ARG A 47 -5.48 -17.01 -16.89
CA ARG A 47 -4.45 -17.72 -16.14
C ARG A 47 -3.46 -18.33 -17.12
N ASP A 48 -2.19 -17.95 -17.01
CA ASP A 48 -1.11 -18.54 -17.79
C ASP A 48 -0.95 -20.03 -17.38
N PRO A 49 -1.12 -20.96 -18.31
CA PRO A 49 -1.02 -22.40 -18.00
C PRO A 49 0.39 -22.84 -17.64
N ALA A 50 1.42 -22.10 -18.02
CA ALA A 50 2.82 -22.45 -17.74
C ALA A 50 3.28 -21.93 -16.38
N THR A 51 2.86 -20.73 -15.98
CA THR A 51 3.28 -20.08 -14.72
C THR A 51 2.21 -20.13 -13.63
N GLY A 52 0.95 -20.38 -14.00
CA GLY A 52 -0.19 -20.30 -13.10
C GLY A 52 -0.54 -18.85 -12.70
N GLU A 53 0.11 -17.85 -13.29
CA GLU A 53 -0.14 -16.45 -13.00
C GLU A 53 -1.45 -15.99 -13.63
N LEU A 54 -2.27 -15.28 -12.86
CA LEU A 54 -3.53 -14.70 -13.32
C LEU A 54 -3.28 -13.27 -13.79
N ASN A 55 -3.51 -13.00 -15.07
CA ASN A 55 -3.28 -11.69 -15.67
C ASN A 55 -4.60 -11.03 -16.09
N PRO A 56 -4.80 -9.72 -15.81
CA PRO A 56 -5.92 -8.99 -16.36
C PRO A 56 -5.62 -8.63 -17.82
N VAL A 57 -6.43 -9.12 -18.74
CA VAL A 57 -6.33 -8.80 -20.17
C VAL A 57 -7.39 -7.76 -20.51
N ALA A 58 -6.96 -6.60 -21.00
CA ALA A 58 -7.89 -5.61 -21.53
C ALA A 58 -8.41 -6.06 -22.90
N ALA A 59 -9.68 -5.81 -23.20
CA ALA A 59 -10.32 -6.20 -24.46
C ALA A 59 -9.65 -5.63 -25.72
N SER A 60 -8.67 -4.74 -25.59
CA SER A 60 -7.95 -4.06 -26.68
C SER A 60 -6.43 -4.23 -26.68
N ASP A 61 -5.86 -5.09 -25.83
CA ASP A 61 -4.43 -5.34 -25.84
C ASP A 61 -4.09 -6.51 -26.78
N PRO A 62 -3.49 -6.26 -27.96
CA PRO A 62 -2.85 -7.32 -28.72
C PRO A 62 -1.58 -7.72 -27.96
N GLY A 63 -1.57 -8.94 -27.43
CA GLY A 63 -0.54 -9.51 -26.57
C GLY A 63 0.89 -9.10 -26.95
N GLY A 64 1.43 -8.18 -26.19
CA GLY A 64 2.85 -7.88 -26.16
C GLY A 64 3.49 -8.75 -25.10
N ALA A 65 4.08 -9.86 -25.49
CA ALA A 65 5.00 -10.60 -24.64
C ALA A 65 6.19 -9.69 -24.34
N ALA A 66 6.22 -9.07 -23.17
CA ALA A 66 7.43 -8.46 -22.63
C ALA A 66 8.41 -9.60 -22.36
N GLY A 67 9.43 -9.70 -23.20
CA GLY A 67 10.51 -10.64 -23.03
C GLY A 67 11.20 -10.38 -21.69
N ALA A 68 11.02 -11.26 -20.72
CA ALA A 68 11.74 -11.23 -19.47
C ALA A 68 13.23 -11.45 -19.77
N ILE A 69 14.04 -10.42 -19.57
CA ILE A 69 15.51 -10.55 -19.54
C ILE A 69 15.84 -11.36 -18.29
N ARG A 70 16.11 -12.66 -18.48
CA ARG A 70 16.68 -13.48 -17.40
C ARG A 70 18.12 -13.05 -17.15
N VAL A 71 18.32 -12.19 -16.17
CA VAL A 71 19.65 -11.97 -15.60
C VAL A 71 19.87 -13.08 -14.57
N THR A 72 20.76 -14.01 -14.87
CA THR A 72 21.19 -15.04 -13.92
C THR A 72 22.19 -14.39 -12.97
N THR A 73 21.70 -13.73 -11.94
CA THR A 73 22.51 -13.31 -10.79
C THR A 73 22.48 -14.45 -9.78
N GLN A 74 23.64 -14.91 -9.32
CA GLN A 74 23.78 -15.89 -8.23
C GLN A 74 23.52 -15.26 -6.85
N MET A 75 23.04 -14.00 -6.80
CA MET A 75 22.76 -13.27 -5.57
C MET A 75 21.27 -13.27 -5.31
N VAL A 76 20.86 -13.68 -4.12
CA VAL A 76 19.47 -13.62 -3.66
C VAL A 76 19.26 -12.29 -2.94
N PRO A 77 18.48 -11.34 -3.48
CA PRO A 77 18.15 -10.11 -2.79
C PRO A 77 17.08 -10.37 -1.72
N VAL A 78 17.30 -9.84 -0.53
CA VAL A 78 16.33 -9.84 0.57
C VAL A 78 16.12 -8.41 1.00
N THR A 79 14.91 -7.90 0.77
CA THR A 79 14.52 -6.57 1.20
C THR A 79 13.79 -6.65 2.53
N CYS A 80 14.17 -5.81 3.49
CA CYS A 80 13.56 -5.79 4.82
C CYS A 80 13.47 -4.37 5.40
N SER A 81 12.44 -4.15 6.20
CA SER A 81 12.31 -2.96 7.05
C SER A 81 12.44 -3.35 8.52
N VAL A 82 13.18 -2.57 9.29
CA VAL A 82 13.42 -2.82 10.71
C VAL A 82 12.70 -1.78 11.56
N HIS A 83 11.96 -2.24 12.54
CA HIS A 83 11.12 -1.39 13.39
C HIS A 83 11.37 -1.67 14.87
N ASP A 84 11.22 -0.65 15.70
CA ASP A 84 11.20 -0.83 17.15
C ASP A 84 9.88 -1.45 17.64
N ALA A 85 9.77 -1.68 18.94
CA ALA A 85 8.56 -2.24 19.55
C ALA A 85 7.33 -1.30 19.39
N GLY A 86 7.53 0.00 19.20
CA GLY A 86 6.49 0.98 18.94
C GLY A 86 6.09 1.06 17.46
N GLY A 87 6.81 0.34 16.57
CA GLY A 87 6.57 0.33 15.13
C GLY A 87 7.25 1.46 14.37
N ALA A 88 8.13 2.25 15.01
CA ALA A 88 8.92 3.26 14.31
C ALA A 88 10.10 2.62 13.57
N ALA A 89 10.36 3.05 12.32
CA ALA A 89 11.47 2.54 11.54
C ALA A 89 12.82 2.88 12.18
N ILE A 90 13.66 1.88 12.39
CA ILE A 90 15.03 2.05 12.89
C ILE A 90 15.91 2.43 11.69
N ARG A 91 16.52 3.60 11.77
CA ARG A 91 17.39 4.14 10.73
C ARG A 91 18.87 3.97 11.10
N GLY A 92 19.71 3.97 10.09
CA GLY A 92 21.17 3.99 10.30
C GLY A 92 21.78 2.66 10.70
N LEU A 93 21.07 1.55 10.56
CA LEU A 93 21.62 0.22 10.72
C LEU A 93 22.69 -0.03 9.63
N LYS A 94 23.69 -0.82 10.01
CA LYS A 94 24.82 -1.20 9.14
C LYS A 94 24.73 -2.68 8.82
N ARG A 95 25.43 -3.11 7.78
CA ARG A 95 25.55 -4.53 7.39
C ARG A 95 25.83 -5.46 8.58
N ALA A 96 26.67 -5.03 9.53
CA ALA A 96 27.06 -5.82 10.71
C ALA A 96 25.90 -6.05 11.69
N ASP A 97 24.81 -5.27 11.60
CA ASP A 97 23.63 -5.40 12.45
C ASP A 97 22.66 -6.49 11.94
N PHE A 98 22.93 -7.08 10.77
CA PHE A 98 22.08 -8.07 10.12
C PHE A 98 22.74 -9.44 10.06
N ARG A 99 21.91 -10.48 10.15
CA ARG A 99 22.26 -11.87 9.84
C ARG A 99 21.19 -12.46 8.93
N VAL A 100 21.61 -13.12 7.87
CA VAL A 100 20.73 -13.80 6.93
C VAL A 100 20.87 -15.30 7.12
N TYR A 101 19.73 -16.00 7.16
CA TYR A 101 19.69 -17.46 7.25
C TYR A 101 18.84 -17.98 6.10
N ASP A 102 19.37 -18.98 5.40
CA ASP A 102 18.67 -19.73 4.36
C ASP A 102 18.65 -21.21 4.76
N ASP A 103 17.45 -21.79 4.90
CA ASP A 103 17.22 -23.14 5.42
C ASP A 103 17.96 -23.43 6.76
N GLY A 104 18.09 -22.40 7.60
CA GLY A 104 18.75 -22.48 8.91
C GLY A 104 20.27 -22.33 8.86
N ALA A 105 20.88 -22.23 7.69
CA ALA A 105 22.30 -21.96 7.52
C ALA A 105 22.56 -20.45 7.40
N GLU A 106 23.51 -19.93 8.20
CA GLU A 106 23.89 -18.52 8.13
C GLU A 106 24.61 -18.24 6.80
N GLN A 107 24.12 -17.20 6.09
CA GLN A 107 24.65 -16.76 4.79
C GLN A 107 25.48 -15.50 4.97
N SER A 108 26.57 -15.40 4.18
CA SER A 108 27.40 -14.22 4.15
C SER A 108 26.73 -13.12 3.32
N ILE A 109 26.45 -11.97 3.93
CA ILE A 109 25.88 -10.81 3.23
C ILE A 109 26.94 -10.25 2.26
N ALA A 110 26.78 -10.47 0.97
CA ALA A 110 27.65 -9.97 -0.08
C ALA A 110 27.32 -8.53 -0.48
N TYR A 111 26.04 -8.18 -0.47
CA TYR A 111 25.53 -6.85 -0.82
C TYR A 111 24.71 -6.25 0.33
N PHE A 112 24.84 -4.96 0.56
CA PHE A 112 24.07 -4.20 1.55
C PHE A 112 23.82 -2.80 1.03
N ASP A 113 22.56 -2.42 0.98
CA ASP A 113 22.13 -1.07 0.62
C ASP A 113 21.03 -0.56 1.54
N VAL A 114 20.93 0.76 1.66
CA VAL A 114 19.90 1.45 2.45
C VAL A 114 19.14 2.37 1.52
N SER A 115 17.95 1.97 1.14
CA SER A 115 17.08 2.82 0.33
C SER A 115 16.35 3.81 1.21
N VAL A 116 16.56 5.10 0.93
CA VAL A 116 15.78 6.25 1.45
C VAL A 116 15.01 6.92 0.32
N GLU A 117 14.77 6.18 -0.76
CA GLU A 117 14.08 6.72 -1.93
C GLU A 117 12.64 7.10 -1.59
N PRO A 118 12.09 8.11 -2.29
CA PRO A 118 10.69 8.47 -2.16
C PRO A 118 9.77 7.27 -2.40
N ALA A 119 8.70 7.18 -1.64
CA ALA A 119 7.75 6.10 -1.76
C ALA A 119 6.68 6.40 -2.83
N SER A 120 6.23 5.35 -3.50
CA SER A 120 5.03 5.34 -4.33
C SER A 120 3.91 4.68 -3.54
N ILE A 121 2.90 5.46 -3.13
CA ILE A 121 1.84 5.02 -2.23
C ILE A 121 0.51 5.05 -2.97
N ALA A 122 -0.16 3.90 -3.09
CA ALA A 122 -1.53 3.86 -3.54
C ALA A 122 -2.47 3.86 -2.32
N LEU A 123 -3.25 4.92 -2.18
CA LEU A 123 -4.31 5.04 -1.19
C LEU A 123 -5.58 4.42 -1.76
N VAL A 124 -5.97 3.26 -1.25
CA VAL A 124 -7.11 2.46 -1.72
C VAL A 124 -8.22 2.55 -0.69
N ILE A 125 -9.33 3.18 -1.05
CA ILE A 125 -10.41 3.56 -0.16
C ILE A 125 -11.67 2.76 -0.50
N ASP A 126 -12.19 2.06 0.49
CA ASP A 126 -13.48 1.41 0.39
C ASP A 126 -14.60 2.45 0.26
N ALA A 127 -15.42 2.31 -0.76
CA ALA A 127 -16.58 3.13 -1.04
C ALA A 127 -17.87 2.30 -1.11
N SER A 128 -17.85 1.10 -0.52
CA SER A 128 -19.01 0.21 -0.42
C SER A 128 -20.04 0.74 0.58
N PRO A 129 -21.31 0.29 0.49
CA PRO A 129 -22.36 0.74 1.40
C PRO A 129 -22.10 0.45 2.88
N SER A 130 -21.34 -0.60 3.19
CA SER A 130 -21.04 -1.00 4.58
C SER A 130 -20.24 0.06 5.34
N VAL A 131 -19.38 0.82 4.64
CA VAL A 131 -18.54 1.88 5.23
C VAL A 131 -19.18 3.27 5.23
N LEU A 132 -20.45 3.40 4.86
CA LEU A 132 -21.13 4.69 4.76
C LEU A 132 -20.98 5.56 6.02
N ARG A 133 -21.12 4.94 7.20
CA ARG A 133 -21.03 5.64 8.49
C ARG A 133 -19.61 6.12 8.81
N ASP A 134 -18.60 5.42 8.29
CA ASP A 134 -17.19 5.66 8.57
C ASP A 134 -16.49 6.47 7.45
N SER A 135 -17.20 6.74 6.35
CA SER A 135 -16.68 7.40 5.14
C SER A 135 -15.94 8.71 5.43
N GLU A 136 -16.54 9.62 6.22
CA GLU A 136 -15.90 10.90 6.56
C GLU A 136 -14.71 10.71 7.51
N GLU A 137 -14.72 9.70 8.35
CA GLU A 137 -13.59 9.36 9.19
C GLU A 137 -12.43 8.79 8.37
N MET A 138 -12.72 7.92 7.41
CA MET A 138 -11.74 7.40 6.45
C MET A 138 -11.11 8.53 5.62
N LYS A 139 -11.88 9.51 5.15
CA LYS A 139 -11.36 10.69 4.45
C LYS A 139 -10.49 11.57 5.34
N ARG A 140 -10.86 11.75 6.61
CA ARG A 140 -10.00 12.45 7.58
C ARG A 140 -8.69 11.71 7.82
N ALA A 141 -8.77 10.40 7.95
CA ALA A 141 -7.65 9.50 8.06
C ALA A 141 -6.69 9.64 6.87
N ALA A 142 -7.23 9.58 5.65
CA ALA A 142 -6.47 9.76 4.42
C ALA A 142 -5.74 11.11 4.37
N ARG A 143 -6.41 12.20 4.75
CA ARG A 143 -5.79 13.54 4.80
C ARG A 143 -4.67 13.62 5.84
N ALA A 144 -4.84 12.98 7.00
CA ALA A 144 -3.81 12.94 8.04
C ALA A 144 -2.57 12.17 7.57
N LEU A 145 -2.75 11.09 6.81
CA LEU A 145 -1.66 10.39 6.15
C LEU A 145 -0.90 11.32 5.19
N ILE A 146 -1.62 11.92 4.23
CA ILE A 146 -1.02 12.79 3.20
C ILE A 146 -0.20 13.91 3.85
N ALA A 147 -0.70 14.49 4.95
CA ALA A 147 0.02 15.53 5.69
C ALA A 147 1.31 15.02 6.37
N GLY A 148 1.42 13.73 6.64
CA GLY A 148 2.59 13.11 7.28
C GLY A 148 3.64 12.54 6.32
N LEU A 149 3.37 12.54 5.01
CA LEU A 149 4.29 12.02 4.00
C LEU A 149 5.44 12.98 3.72
N ALA A 150 6.55 12.44 3.22
CA ALA A 150 7.66 13.26 2.75
C ALA A 150 7.25 14.01 1.46
N PRO A 151 7.78 15.24 1.23
CA PRO A 151 7.41 16.02 0.05
C PRO A 151 7.71 15.37 -1.30
N ALA A 152 8.61 14.40 -1.31
CA ALA A 152 8.99 13.65 -2.52
C ALA A 152 8.17 12.36 -2.72
N ASP A 153 7.42 11.91 -1.70
CA ASP A 153 6.54 10.75 -1.83
C ASP A 153 5.39 11.08 -2.79
N GLN A 154 5.06 10.12 -3.64
CA GLN A 154 3.94 10.26 -4.59
C GLN A 154 2.76 9.39 -4.16
N VAL A 155 1.55 9.91 -4.36
CA VAL A 155 0.32 9.23 -3.97
C VAL A 155 -0.62 9.11 -5.15
N ALA A 156 -1.08 7.89 -5.41
CA ALA A 156 -2.24 7.62 -6.24
C ALA A 156 -3.48 7.40 -5.36
N VAL A 157 -4.65 7.79 -5.83
CA VAL A 157 -5.91 7.60 -5.11
C VAL A 157 -6.80 6.67 -5.91
N VAL A 158 -7.20 5.58 -5.28
CA VAL A 158 -8.11 4.56 -5.82
C VAL A 158 -9.28 4.40 -4.87
N ASP A 159 -10.47 4.23 -5.37
CA ASP A 159 -11.62 3.79 -4.58
C ASP A 159 -12.26 2.55 -5.20
N PHE A 160 -12.96 1.80 -4.40
CA PHE A 160 -13.62 0.60 -4.84
C PHE A 160 -14.92 0.33 -4.08
N SER A 161 -15.83 -0.37 -4.76
CA SER A 161 -17.00 -1.06 -4.26
C SER A 161 -17.14 -2.37 -5.04
N ALA A 162 -18.19 -2.57 -5.79
CA ALA A 162 -18.29 -3.63 -6.80
C ALA A 162 -17.27 -3.45 -7.93
N HIS A 163 -16.91 -2.22 -8.24
CA HIS A 163 -15.93 -1.82 -9.25
C HIS A 163 -14.78 -1.01 -8.64
N THR A 164 -13.66 -0.97 -9.34
CA THR A 164 -12.44 -0.26 -8.91
C THR A 164 -12.19 0.95 -9.81
N TYR A 165 -11.98 2.11 -9.20
CA TYR A 165 -11.76 3.38 -9.90
C TYR A 165 -10.47 4.05 -9.43
N GLU A 166 -9.63 4.42 -10.37
CA GLU A 166 -8.50 5.33 -10.13
C GLU A 166 -9.02 6.76 -10.18
N GLN A 167 -8.98 7.43 -9.05
CA GLN A 167 -9.40 8.83 -8.90
C GLN A 167 -8.28 9.79 -9.29
N LEU A 168 -7.04 9.39 -9.05
CA LEU A 168 -5.84 10.14 -9.36
C LEU A 168 -4.67 9.18 -9.51
N ASP A 169 -3.91 9.34 -10.61
CA ASP A 169 -2.62 8.69 -10.79
C ASP A 169 -1.56 9.32 -9.85
N PHE A 170 -0.37 8.75 -9.76
CA PHE A 170 0.68 9.19 -8.87
C PHE A 170 1.00 10.68 -9.00
N SER A 171 0.89 11.39 -7.90
CA SER A 171 1.14 12.82 -7.78
C SER A 171 1.87 13.15 -6.48
N ILE A 172 2.68 14.20 -6.50
CA ILE A 172 3.29 14.82 -5.30
C ILE A 172 2.53 16.08 -4.86
N ASP A 173 1.51 16.48 -5.60
CA ASP A 173 0.68 17.65 -5.28
C ASP A 173 -0.35 17.29 -4.20
N HIS A 174 -0.04 17.59 -2.95
CA HIS A 174 -0.91 17.30 -1.81
C HIS A 174 -2.30 17.93 -1.93
N GLU A 175 -2.44 19.09 -2.58
CA GLU A 175 -3.76 19.73 -2.78
C GLU A 175 -4.59 18.91 -3.79
N LEU A 176 -3.95 18.45 -4.86
CA LEU A 176 -4.59 17.61 -5.87
C LEU A 176 -5.01 16.26 -5.28
N ILE A 177 -4.12 15.63 -4.49
CA ILE A 177 -4.38 14.37 -3.80
C ILE A 177 -5.57 14.52 -2.82
N ASN A 178 -5.58 15.58 -1.99
CA ASN A 178 -6.68 15.85 -1.06
C ASN A 178 -8.02 16.09 -1.76
N ARG A 179 -8.02 16.71 -2.94
CA ARG A 179 -9.23 16.86 -3.77
C ARG A 179 -9.70 15.53 -4.34
N ALA A 180 -8.78 14.65 -4.72
CA ALA A 180 -9.13 13.31 -5.18
C ALA A 180 -9.76 12.49 -4.04
N VAL A 181 -9.20 12.54 -2.83
CA VAL A 181 -9.77 11.91 -1.63
C VAL A 181 -11.17 12.48 -1.32
N ALA A 182 -11.34 13.79 -1.41
CA ALA A 182 -12.64 14.43 -1.16
C ALA A 182 -13.73 13.98 -2.17
N ARG A 183 -13.33 13.60 -3.39
CA ARG A 183 -14.23 13.13 -4.45
C ARG A 183 -14.69 11.68 -4.24
N VAL A 184 -13.97 10.88 -3.45
CA VAL A 184 -14.41 9.52 -3.11
C VAL A 184 -15.75 9.60 -2.39
N ASP A 185 -16.75 8.92 -2.91
CA ASP A 185 -18.09 8.90 -2.32
C ASP A 185 -18.64 7.48 -2.29
N VAL A 186 -19.59 7.23 -1.37
CA VAL A 186 -20.18 5.91 -1.26
C VAL A 186 -21.00 5.60 -2.52
N ARG A 187 -20.66 4.50 -3.17
CA ARG A 187 -21.15 4.16 -4.53
C ARG A 187 -22.65 3.83 -4.60
N GLU A 188 -23.24 3.40 -3.49
CA GLU A 188 -24.69 3.17 -3.46
C GLU A 188 -25.48 4.44 -3.82
N LEU A 189 -24.99 5.61 -3.38
CA LEU A 189 -25.58 6.90 -3.71
C LEU A 189 -25.45 7.24 -5.20
N LEU A 190 -24.51 6.60 -5.90
CA LEU A 190 -24.27 6.79 -7.33
C LEU A 190 -24.90 5.70 -8.21
N GLY A 191 -25.70 4.79 -7.62
CA GLY A 191 -26.38 3.71 -8.34
C GLY A 191 -25.50 2.49 -8.65
N ASP A 192 -24.33 2.39 -8.07
CA ASP A 192 -23.45 1.20 -8.17
C ASP A 192 -23.92 0.17 -7.13
N VAL A 193 -24.83 -0.71 -7.54
CA VAL A 193 -25.45 -1.72 -6.67
C VAL A 193 -24.59 -2.97 -6.69
N GLY A 194 -23.85 -3.23 -5.63
CA GLY A 194 -23.13 -4.50 -5.51
C GLY A 194 -21.95 -4.41 -4.54
N GLY A 195 -21.73 -5.34 -3.71
CA GLY A 195 -20.73 -5.61 -2.68
C GLY A 195 -19.42 -4.82 -2.66
N SER A 196 -18.47 -5.36 -1.97
CA SER A 196 -17.09 -4.85 -1.89
C SER A 196 -16.13 -5.88 -2.48
N ASN A 197 -15.30 -5.50 -3.44
CA ASN A 197 -14.34 -6.38 -4.11
C ASN A 197 -12.89 -5.97 -3.73
N ILE A 198 -12.55 -6.08 -2.45
CA ILE A 198 -11.29 -5.64 -1.85
C ILE A 198 -10.07 -6.25 -2.57
N TYR A 199 -10.06 -7.58 -2.70
CA TYR A 199 -8.91 -8.30 -3.24
C TYR A 199 -8.72 -8.03 -4.73
N GLN A 200 -9.81 -7.84 -5.47
CA GLN A 200 -9.76 -7.39 -6.86
C GLN A 200 -9.19 -5.97 -6.96
N ALA A 201 -9.61 -5.06 -6.09
CA ALA A 201 -9.11 -3.68 -6.06
C ALA A 201 -7.60 -3.65 -5.76
N VAL A 202 -7.15 -4.41 -4.77
CA VAL A 202 -5.72 -4.55 -4.45
C VAL A 202 -4.94 -5.12 -5.63
N TYR A 203 -5.45 -6.17 -6.28
CA TYR A 203 -4.81 -6.76 -7.44
C TYR A 203 -4.70 -5.77 -8.61
N LEU A 204 -5.80 -5.12 -8.99
CA LEU A 204 -5.84 -4.16 -10.09
C LEU A 204 -4.96 -2.93 -9.81
N THR A 205 -4.94 -2.45 -8.57
CA THR A 205 -4.04 -1.38 -8.14
C THR A 205 -2.58 -1.80 -8.36
N SER A 206 -2.20 -2.99 -7.90
CA SER A 206 -0.84 -3.50 -8.07
C SER A 206 -0.46 -3.74 -9.54
N ALA A 207 -1.42 -4.15 -10.39
CA ALA A 207 -1.18 -4.51 -11.77
C ALA A 207 -1.26 -3.34 -12.76
N LYS A 208 -2.03 -2.29 -12.44
CA LYS A 208 -2.33 -1.20 -13.38
C LYS A 208 -1.89 0.17 -12.89
N VAL A 209 -2.07 0.49 -11.61
CA VAL A 209 -1.71 1.80 -11.06
C VAL A 209 -0.20 1.88 -10.85
N PHE A 210 0.40 0.85 -10.26
CA PHE A 210 1.85 0.84 -10.05
C PHE A 210 2.69 0.75 -11.33
N LEU A 211 2.10 0.56 -12.51
CA LEU A 211 2.82 0.73 -13.79
C LEU A 211 3.31 2.17 -13.98
N GLY A 212 2.58 3.16 -13.43
CA GLY A 212 2.97 4.58 -13.45
C GLY A 212 3.86 5.01 -12.27
N SER A 213 4.19 4.09 -11.36
CA SER A 213 5.01 4.41 -10.20
C SER A 213 6.48 4.61 -10.58
N ARG A 214 7.20 5.41 -9.78
CA ARG A 214 8.66 5.47 -9.83
C ARG A 214 9.24 4.17 -9.28
N GLU A 215 10.48 3.90 -9.67
CA GLU A 215 11.28 2.88 -8.98
C GLU A 215 11.46 3.27 -7.50
N GLY A 216 11.66 2.29 -6.64
CA GLY A 216 11.77 2.45 -5.21
C GLY A 216 10.61 1.82 -4.45
N ARG A 217 10.39 2.28 -3.24
CA ARG A 217 9.44 1.67 -2.30
C ARG A 217 7.99 1.83 -2.73
N LYS A 218 7.24 0.73 -2.64
CA LYS A 218 5.83 0.67 -3.05
C LYS A 218 4.97 0.21 -1.88
N ALA A 219 3.91 0.96 -1.62
CA ALA A 219 2.96 0.59 -0.59
C ALA A 219 1.51 0.84 -1.02
N ILE A 220 0.62 -0.05 -0.60
CA ILE A 220 -0.81 0.17 -0.62
C ILE A 220 -1.25 0.49 0.81
N ILE A 221 -1.98 1.59 0.98
CA ILE A 221 -2.69 1.90 2.21
C ILE A 221 -4.17 1.68 1.96
N LEU A 222 -4.69 0.63 2.56
CA LEU A 222 -6.05 0.14 2.36
C LEU A 222 -6.94 0.57 3.51
N LEU A 223 -7.94 1.40 3.24
CA LEU A 223 -8.98 1.84 4.18
C LEU A 223 -10.26 1.05 3.89
N THR A 224 -10.69 0.18 4.80
CA THR A 224 -11.83 -0.74 4.59
C THR A 224 -12.37 -1.28 5.91
N ASP A 225 -13.58 -1.82 5.93
CA ASP A 225 -14.08 -2.67 7.01
C ASP A 225 -13.59 -4.13 6.89
N GLY A 226 -13.04 -4.51 5.74
CA GLY A 226 -12.52 -5.83 5.45
C GLY A 226 -13.53 -6.81 4.86
N GLN A 227 -14.81 -6.45 4.79
CA GLN A 227 -15.86 -7.32 4.25
C GLN A 227 -15.75 -7.40 2.72
N ASP A 228 -15.49 -8.59 2.20
CA ASP A 228 -15.29 -8.81 0.76
C ASP A 228 -16.36 -9.72 0.19
N SER A 229 -17.01 -9.24 -0.86
CA SER A 229 -18.04 -10.00 -1.60
C SER A 229 -17.44 -10.85 -2.72
N GLY A 230 -16.31 -10.46 -3.27
CA GLY A 230 -15.67 -11.11 -4.41
C GLY A 230 -15.14 -12.50 -4.08
N LEU A 231 -14.53 -12.67 -2.91
CA LEU A 231 -14.12 -13.96 -2.36
C LEU A 231 -15.19 -14.59 -1.45
N GLY A 232 -16.35 -13.93 -1.27
CA GLY A 232 -17.41 -14.40 -0.38
C GLY A 232 -17.08 -14.25 1.11
N LEU A 233 -16.19 -13.34 1.47
CA LEU A 233 -15.77 -13.09 2.86
C LEU A 233 -16.71 -12.09 3.52
N THR A 234 -17.81 -12.58 4.06
CA THR A 234 -18.83 -11.81 4.78
C THR A 234 -18.74 -12.03 6.30
N LEU A 235 -19.69 -11.41 7.03
CA LEU A 235 -19.80 -11.56 8.49
C LEU A 235 -20.05 -13.00 8.97
N ASP A 236 -20.56 -13.88 8.11
CA ASP A 236 -20.79 -15.28 8.46
C ASP A 236 -19.51 -16.12 8.28
N PRO A 237 -18.85 -16.52 9.38
CA PRO A 237 -17.66 -17.36 9.31
C PRO A 237 -17.90 -18.73 8.66
N ALA A 238 -19.17 -19.19 8.60
CA ALA A 238 -19.53 -20.46 8.00
C ALA A 238 -19.63 -20.39 6.47
N SER A 239 -19.89 -19.19 5.92
CA SER A 239 -19.93 -18.95 4.47
C SER A 239 -18.59 -18.60 3.85
N ALA A 240 -17.55 -18.42 4.66
CA ALA A 240 -16.21 -18.04 4.24
C ALA A 240 -15.38 -19.18 3.66
N SER A 241 -16.00 -20.15 3.02
CA SER A 241 -15.24 -21.08 2.17
C SER A 241 -14.94 -20.38 0.85
N PRO A 242 -13.67 -20.14 0.49
CA PRO A 242 -13.32 -19.88 -0.89
C PRO A 242 -13.94 -21.04 -1.68
N HIS A 243 -14.82 -20.73 -2.63
CA HIS A 243 -15.58 -21.75 -3.34
C HIS A 243 -14.59 -22.79 -3.90
N PRO A 244 -14.55 -24.03 -3.37
CA PRO A 244 -13.73 -25.06 -3.96
C PRO A 244 -14.32 -25.36 -5.34
N GLY A 245 -13.58 -25.01 -6.39
CA GLY A 245 -14.01 -25.19 -7.77
C GLY A 245 -14.36 -23.91 -8.51
N ALA A 246 -13.79 -22.76 -8.11
CA ALA A 246 -13.80 -21.58 -8.97
C ALA A 246 -13.18 -21.93 -10.33
N PRO A 247 -13.82 -21.55 -11.47
CA PRO A 247 -13.23 -21.76 -12.78
C PRO A 247 -11.82 -21.15 -12.83
N ASP A 248 -10.92 -21.75 -13.63
CA ASP A 248 -9.48 -21.44 -13.70
C ASP A 248 -9.12 -19.96 -13.87
N ASN A 249 -10.08 -19.12 -14.21
CA ASN A 249 -9.91 -17.68 -14.46
C ASN A 249 -10.50 -16.78 -13.36
N ARG A 250 -10.80 -17.27 -12.16
CA ARG A 250 -11.19 -16.41 -11.03
C ARG A 250 -9.99 -16.02 -10.19
N LEU A 251 -10.03 -14.77 -9.72
CA LEU A 251 -9.05 -14.26 -8.76
C LEU A 251 -9.14 -15.05 -7.45
N THR A 252 -8.01 -15.51 -6.97
CA THR A 252 -7.88 -16.15 -5.66
C THR A 252 -7.07 -15.28 -4.70
N PHE A 253 -7.18 -15.55 -3.41
CA PHE A 253 -6.37 -14.87 -2.39
C PHE A 253 -4.87 -15.04 -2.66
N ASP A 254 -4.44 -16.25 -3.05
CA ASP A 254 -3.03 -16.53 -3.35
C ASP A 254 -2.52 -15.80 -4.61
N ASP A 255 -3.38 -15.53 -5.58
CA ASP A 255 -3.01 -14.70 -6.74
C ASP A 255 -2.66 -13.28 -6.29
N VAL A 256 -3.47 -12.70 -5.39
CA VAL A 256 -3.21 -11.36 -4.84
C VAL A 256 -1.87 -11.34 -4.11
N VAL A 257 -1.63 -12.32 -3.24
CA VAL A 257 -0.39 -12.40 -2.47
C VAL A 257 0.83 -12.57 -3.37
N ARG A 258 0.76 -13.48 -4.36
CA ARG A 258 1.85 -13.66 -5.33
C ARG A 258 2.13 -12.37 -6.11
N ARG A 259 1.08 -11.68 -6.54
CA ARG A 259 1.21 -10.40 -7.27
C ARG A 259 1.90 -9.34 -6.42
N LEU A 260 1.52 -9.19 -5.16
CA LEU A 260 2.15 -8.23 -4.26
C LEU A 260 3.64 -8.55 -4.02
N ALA A 261 3.95 -9.83 -3.79
CA ALA A 261 5.33 -10.28 -3.59
C ALA A 261 6.18 -10.05 -4.84
N SER A 262 5.66 -10.38 -6.05
CA SER A 262 6.40 -10.17 -7.30
C SER A 262 6.64 -8.70 -7.65
N ALA A 263 5.78 -7.81 -7.17
CA ALA A 263 5.87 -6.36 -7.41
C ALA A 263 6.55 -5.60 -6.25
N ASP A 264 6.94 -6.30 -5.19
CA ASP A 264 7.51 -5.75 -3.96
C ASP A 264 6.65 -4.64 -3.35
N ILE A 265 5.34 -4.94 -3.16
CA ILE A 265 4.35 -4.01 -2.64
C ILE A 265 3.93 -4.42 -1.23
N GLN A 266 4.16 -3.55 -0.25
CA GLN A 266 3.67 -3.71 1.12
C GLN A 266 2.24 -3.21 1.26
N ILE A 267 1.42 -3.87 2.08
CA ILE A 267 0.06 -3.39 2.41
C ILE A 267 -0.04 -3.00 3.88
N PHE A 268 -0.50 -1.78 4.11
CA PHE A 268 -0.94 -1.31 5.42
C PHE A 268 -2.46 -1.17 5.39
N ALA A 269 -3.16 -1.96 6.20
CA ALA A 269 -4.60 -1.89 6.30
C ALA A 269 -5.01 -1.07 7.52
N VAL A 270 -5.98 -0.19 7.33
CA VAL A 270 -6.65 0.56 8.40
C VAL A 270 -8.12 0.15 8.38
N SER A 271 -8.48 -0.72 9.31
CA SER A 271 -9.85 -1.25 9.42
C SER A 271 -10.73 -0.29 10.21
N THR A 272 -11.94 -0.04 9.69
CA THR A 272 -12.99 0.70 10.40
C THR A 272 -13.69 -0.16 11.46
N GLU A 273 -13.50 -1.48 11.42
CA GLU A 273 -14.03 -2.40 12.41
C GLU A 273 -13.32 -2.29 13.76
N ASN A 274 -13.99 -2.79 14.80
CA ASN A 274 -13.35 -2.97 16.09
C ASN A 274 -12.33 -4.12 16.03
N ARG A 275 -11.20 -3.93 16.68
CA ARG A 275 -10.24 -5.04 16.81
C ARG A 275 -10.86 -6.20 17.59
N PRO A 276 -10.82 -7.43 17.07
CA PRO A 276 -11.23 -8.60 17.82
C PRO A 276 -10.43 -8.71 19.14
N LYS A 277 -11.10 -8.98 20.26
CA LYS A 277 -10.47 -9.05 21.59
C LYS A 277 -9.29 -10.01 21.63
N THR A 278 -9.36 -11.09 20.86
CA THR A 278 -8.30 -12.10 20.74
C THR A 278 -7.06 -11.56 19.99
N MET A 279 -7.25 -10.63 19.07
CA MET A 279 -6.18 -10.12 18.20
C MET A 279 -5.39 -8.99 18.87
N THR A 280 -4.78 -9.27 20.03
CA THR A 280 -3.91 -8.30 20.70
C THR A 280 -2.57 -8.14 19.98
N PRO A 281 -1.78 -7.08 20.24
CA PRO A 281 -0.44 -6.93 19.71
C PRO A 281 0.46 -8.14 19.99
N GLU A 282 0.34 -8.73 21.20
CA GLU A 282 1.09 -9.93 21.61
C GLU A 282 0.64 -11.15 20.82
N TRP A 283 -0.68 -11.29 20.59
CA TRP A 283 -1.22 -12.37 19.76
C TRP A 283 -0.72 -12.25 18.32
N LEU A 284 -0.73 -11.06 17.73
CA LEU A 284 -0.19 -10.80 16.38
C LEU A 284 1.31 -11.12 16.30
N ALA A 285 2.08 -10.75 17.34
CA ALA A 285 3.51 -11.08 17.41
C ALA A 285 3.75 -12.59 17.49
N LEU A 286 2.96 -13.33 18.26
CA LEU A 286 3.06 -14.79 18.41
C LEU A 286 2.68 -15.55 17.13
N HIS A 287 1.84 -14.94 16.28
CA HIS A 287 1.36 -15.54 15.04
C HIS A 287 2.04 -14.98 13.78
N ARG A 288 3.12 -14.19 13.96
CA ARG A 288 3.82 -13.55 12.84
C ARG A 288 4.26 -14.53 11.75
N ASP A 289 4.76 -15.70 12.16
CA ASP A 289 5.31 -16.70 11.25
C ASP A 289 4.34 -17.87 10.97
N LYS A 290 3.07 -17.74 11.39
CA LYS A 290 2.04 -18.76 11.21
C LYS A 290 0.95 -18.25 10.28
N THR A 291 0.40 -19.12 9.43
CA THR A 291 -0.78 -18.76 8.65
C THR A 291 -1.98 -18.52 9.57
N LEU A 292 -2.63 -17.40 9.36
CA LEU A 292 -3.87 -17.03 10.08
C LEU A 292 -5.10 -17.74 9.47
N LEU A 293 -4.95 -18.44 8.35
CA LEU A 293 -6.02 -19.12 7.63
C LEU A 293 -6.04 -20.64 7.92
N ALA A 294 -5.33 -21.08 8.97
CA ALA A 294 -5.35 -22.49 9.39
C ALA A 294 -6.74 -22.91 9.89
N PRO A 295 -7.13 -24.20 9.78
CA PRO A 295 -8.40 -24.70 10.32
C PRO A 295 -8.65 -24.37 11.80
N ALA A 296 -7.59 -24.31 12.62
CA ALA A 296 -7.64 -23.88 14.02
C ALA A 296 -8.07 -22.41 14.20
N ALA A 297 -8.03 -21.60 13.16
CA ALA A 297 -8.46 -20.19 13.21
C ALA A 297 -9.93 -20.00 13.63
N ARG A 298 -10.78 -21.02 13.40
CA ARG A 298 -12.19 -21.04 13.85
C ARG A 298 -12.33 -20.93 15.36
N GLU A 299 -11.35 -21.39 16.13
CA GLU A 299 -11.35 -21.35 17.61
C GLU A 299 -11.04 -19.94 18.14
N TRP A 300 -10.49 -19.05 17.32
CA TRP A 300 -10.08 -17.72 17.78
C TRP A 300 -11.22 -16.73 17.92
N ASN A 301 -12.42 -17.08 17.42
CA ASN A 301 -13.59 -16.20 17.40
C ASN A 301 -13.30 -14.84 16.75
N ILE A 302 -12.52 -14.86 15.65
CA ILE A 302 -12.20 -13.72 14.81
C ILE A 302 -12.97 -13.87 13.49
N PRO A 303 -13.64 -12.81 13.00
CA PRO A 303 -14.32 -12.87 11.70
C PRO A 303 -13.36 -13.27 10.58
N ALA A 304 -13.83 -14.10 9.65
CA ALA A 304 -12.99 -14.59 8.55
C ALA A 304 -12.41 -13.45 7.72
N TYR A 305 -13.20 -12.44 7.39
CA TYR A 305 -12.74 -11.28 6.63
C TYR A 305 -11.58 -10.54 7.34
N THR A 306 -11.62 -10.44 8.68
CA THR A 306 -10.52 -9.84 9.46
C THR A 306 -9.26 -10.71 9.40
N LEU A 307 -9.40 -12.03 9.46
CA LEU A 307 -8.27 -12.97 9.35
C LEU A 307 -7.62 -12.91 7.96
N TYR A 308 -8.43 -12.88 6.89
CA TYR A 308 -7.92 -12.75 5.52
C TYR A 308 -7.22 -11.42 5.31
N LEU A 309 -7.79 -10.31 5.82
CA LEU A 309 -7.15 -9.00 5.76
C LEU A 309 -5.82 -8.98 6.51
N ALA A 310 -5.80 -9.53 7.73
CA ALA A 310 -4.58 -9.63 8.54
C ALA A 310 -3.52 -10.53 7.88
N GLU A 311 -3.95 -11.64 7.27
CA GLU A 311 -3.04 -12.55 6.53
C GLU A 311 -2.45 -11.88 5.29
N LEU A 312 -3.26 -11.13 4.52
CA LEU A 312 -2.78 -10.37 3.37
C LEU A 312 -1.68 -9.38 3.79
N VAL A 313 -1.97 -8.61 4.82
CA VAL A 313 -1.04 -7.61 5.37
C VAL A 313 0.24 -8.26 5.87
N ARG A 314 0.12 -9.37 6.63
CA ARG A 314 1.26 -10.13 7.14
C ARG A 314 2.15 -10.65 6.01
N ARG A 315 1.55 -11.23 4.96
CA ARG A 315 2.29 -11.81 3.82
C ARG A 315 2.92 -10.76 2.91
N SER A 316 2.42 -9.53 2.92
CA SER A 316 3.04 -8.41 2.21
C SER A 316 4.10 -7.65 3.03
N GLY A 317 4.34 -8.02 4.28
CA GLY A 317 5.31 -7.35 5.16
C GLY A 317 4.80 -6.06 5.81
N GLY A 318 3.50 -5.76 5.71
CA GLY A 318 2.90 -4.57 6.31
C GLY A 318 2.31 -4.77 7.69
N GLN A 319 1.31 -3.97 8.05
CA GLN A 319 0.62 -4.02 9.35
C GLN A 319 -0.85 -3.63 9.24
N ILE A 320 -1.71 -4.29 10.05
CA ILE A 320 -3.11 -3.90 10.22
C ILE A 320 -3.26 -2.96 11.43
N TYR A 321 -4.07 -1.92 11.27
CA TYR A 321 -4.49 -0.96 12.28
C TYR A 321 -6.01 -0.95 12.36
N PHE A 322 -6.53 -0.65 13.56
CA PHE A 322 -7.96 -0.52 13.79
C PHE A 322 -8.28 0.93 14.13
N LEU A 323 -9.11 1.56 13.32
CA LEU A 323 -9.39 2.99 13.35
C LEU A 323 -9.97 3.45 14.70
N ARG A 324 -10.89 2.64 15.25
CA ARG A 324 -11.62 2.96 16.49
C ARG A 324 -10.79 2.83 17.77
N GLU A 325 -9.61 2.24 17.71
CA GLU A 325 -8.70 2.10 18.83
C GLU A 325 -7.55 3.11 18.82
N ALA A 326 -7.42 3.85 17.74
CA ALA A 326 -6.38 4.85 17.62
C ALA A 326 -6.71 6.04 18.54
N GLU A 327 -5.85 6.31 19.52
CA GLU A 327 -5.92 7.52 20.34
C GLU A 327 -5.88 8.79 19.48
N SER A 328 -5.21 8.70 18.32
CA SER A 328 -5.16 9.73 17.28
C SER A 328 -4.89 9.09 15.92
N LEU A 329 -5.74 9.41 14.94
CA LEU A 329 -5.53 9.02 13.54
C LEU A 329 -4.17 9.52 13.02
N GLY A 330 -3.79 10.74 13.40
CA GLY A 330 -2.49 11.30 13.03
C GLY A 330 -1.31 10.46 13.50
N ASP A 331 -1.40 9.79 14.64
CA ASP A 331 -0.33 8.93 15.15
C ASP A 331 -0.23 7.60 14.40
N VAL A 332 -1.37 7.01 14.03
CA VAL A 332 -1.39 5.80 13.17
C VAL A 332 -0.73 6.10 11.84
N PHE A 333 -1.13 7.18 11.18
CA PHE A 333 -0.61 7.51 9.86
C PHE A 333 0.83 7.99 9.88
N ARG A 334 1.26 8.67 10.93
CA ARG A 334 2.67 8.99 11.13
C ARG A 334 3.50 7.70 11.27
N ARG A 335 3.01 6.70 12.00
CA ARG A 335 3.67 5.38 12.10
C ARG A 335 3.73 4.68 10.75
N ILE A 336 2.66 4.71 9.96
CA ILE A 336 2.64 4.14 8.61
C ILE A 336 3.66 4.85 7.72
N ALA A 337 3.66 6.18 7.68
CA ALA A 337 4.61 6.98 6.91
C ALA A 337 6.07 6.70 7.33
N GLN A 338 6.32 6.56 8.63
CA GLN A 338 7.64 6.18 9.15
C GLN A 338 8.05 4.77 8.73
N ARG A 339 7.12 3.81 8.69
CA ARG A 339 7.38 2.43 8.27
C ARG A 339 7.73 2.32 6.81
N ILE A 340 7.05 3.07 5.96
CA ILE A 340 7.37 3.16 4.53
C ILE A 340 8.73 3.83 4.33
N GLY A 341 9.27 4.51 5.35
CA GLY A 341 10.37 5.47 5.25
C GLY A 341 11.79 4.93 5.09
N VAL A 342 12.11 3.66 5.41
CA VAL A 342 13.49 3.11 5.28
C VAL A 342 13.44 1.63 4.97
N GLU A 343 14.20 1.23 3.98
CA GLU A 343 14.32 -0.15 3.54
C GLU A 343 15.80 -0.54 3.43
N TYR A 344 16.12 -1.76 3.85
CA TYR A 344 17.46 -2.35 3.77
C TYR A 344 17.42 -3.49 2.78
N THR A 345 18.28 -3.44 1.76
CA THR A 345 18.43 -4.53 0.80
C THR A 345 19.71 -5.30 1.10
N LEU A 346 19.56 -6.57 1.35
CA LEU A 346 20.64 -7.52 1.62
C LEU A 346 20.74 -8.48 0.45
N GLY A 347 21.99 -8.82 0.03
CA GLY A 347 22.21 -9.86 -0.98
C GLY A 347 23.19 -10.90 -0.46
N TYR A 348 22.89 -12.18 -0.64
CA TYR A 348 23.74 -13.31 -0.30
C TYR A 348 23.84 -14.31 -1.45
#